data_6d6e18dddf335a72de4a60350a05e342
#
_entry.id   6d6e18dddf335a72de4a60350a05e342
#
_cell.length_a   1.000
_cell.length_b   1.000
_cell.length_c   1.000
_cell.angle_alpha   90.00
_cell.angle_beta   90.00
_cell.angle_gamma   90.00
#
_symmetry.space_group_name_H-M   'P 1'
#
loop_
_entity.id
_entity.type
_entity.pdbx_description
1 polymer ?
#
loop_
_entity_poly.entity_id
_entity_poly.type
_entity_poly.pdbx_seq_one_letter_code
_entity_poly.pdbx_strand_id
1 'polypeptide(L)'
;LDPASGEIRTIMTGEAQDPHTLVFDGRGNIWFTAQGSNRVGRLNMETLEVELVQPYDQPSNPYGIVIDDQGTPWVALLRVGIIAKIDPDTMTVTHFRQGDASSRSRRLAWTKDGMLWYGDEARGMLGRINPATGEVREWQVPGGPGARPYALTKDGLDRIWFSETGPEKRLVGFDPKTEQFFAMTPVSGTIRHMFFDAKTGAMWFGTDANNLGRIDTGSLR
;
A
#
# COMPACT_ATOMS: atom_id res chain seq x y z
N LEU A 1 -4.12 21.37 6.27
CA LEU A 1 -3.25 22.31 6.99
C LEU A 1 -2.58 23.24 6.01
N ASP A 2 -2.72 24.53 6.19
CA ASP A 2 -1.91 25.54 5.50
C ASP A 2 -0.57 25.70 6.25
N PRO A 3 0.57 25.37 5.64
CA PRO A 3 1.86 25.44 6.33
C PRO A 3 2.32 26.89 6.62
N ALA A 4 1.79 27.88 5.93
CA ALA A 4 2.14 29.27 6.14
C ALA A 4 1.39 29.91 7.33
N SER A 5 0.09 29.61 7.47
CA SER A 5 -0.77 30.15 8.53
C SER A 5 -0.96 29.20 9.71
N GLY A 6 -0.71 27.90 9.54
CA GLY A 6 -1.04 26.85 10.51
C GLY A 6 -2.53 26.52 10.57
N GLU A 7 -3.35 27.10 9.70
CA GLU A 7 -4.80 26.85 9.68
C GLU A 7 -5.12 25.41 9.31
N ILE A 8 -6.02 24.76 10.06
CA ILE A 8 -6.53 23.42 9.77
C ILE A 8 -7.97 23.53 9.31
N ARG A 9 -8.25 22.99 8.11
CA ARG A 9 -9.60 22.83 7.61
C ARG A 9 -10.05 21.38 7.77
N THR A 10 -11.18 21.17 8.42
CA THR A 10 -11.82 19.85 8.56
C THR A 10 -12.86 19.66 7.45
N ILE A 11 -12.81 18.53 6.79
CA ILE A 11 -13.75 18.15 5.72
C ILE A 11 -14.49 16.91 6.18
N MET A 12 -15.82 16.96 6.13
CA MET A 12 -16.65 15.82 6.49
C MET A 12 -16.70 14.81 5.34
N THR A 13 -16.48 13.55 5.63
CA THR A 13 -16.42 12.46 4.65
C THR A 13 -17.76 11.71 4.47
N GLY A 14 -18.86 12.29 4.96
CA GLY A 14 -20.21 11.70 4.84
C GLY A 14 -20.34 10.35 5.54
N GLU A 15 -20.74 9.32 4.79
CA GLU A 15 -20.90 7.95 5.30
C GLU A 15 -19.57 7.22 5.49
N ALA A 16 -18.45 7.75 4.99
CA ALA A 16 -17.15 7.15 5.15
C ALA A 16 -16.61 7.39 6.56
N GLN A 17 -16.81 6.42 7.43
CA GLN A 17 -16.28 6.43 8.79
C GLN A 17 -14.89 5.82 8.83
N ASP A 18 -14.06 6.33 9.74
CA ASP A 18 -12.70 5.82 9.95
C ASP A 18 -11.80 5.94 8.70
N PRO A 19 -11.58 7.16 8.13
CA PRO A 19 -10.61 7.36 7.06
C PRO A 19 -9.22 6.91 7.52
N HIS A 20 -8.59 5.97 6.78
CA HIS A 20 -7.39 5.30 7.27
C HIS A 20 -6.13 5.61 6.44
N THR A 21 -6.13 5.29 5.15
CA THR A 21 -4.99 5.52 4.26
C THR A 21 -5.37 6.50 3.18
N LEU A 22 -4.52 7.52 2.96
CA LEU A 22 -4.75 8.57 1.97
C LEU A 22 -3.63 8.55 0.93
N VAL A 23 -3.97 8.88 -0.32
CA VAL A 23 -3.01 9.04 -1.41
C VAL A 23 -3.50 10.09 -2.41
N PHE A 24 -2.57 10.87 -2.97
CA PHE A 24 -2.86 11.82 -4.04
C PHE A 24 -2.82 11.11 -5.40
N ASP A 25 -3.78 11.44 -6.29
CA ASP A 25 -3.83 10.85 -7.63
C ASP A 25 -3.07 11.65 -8.70
N GLY A 26 -2.48 12.79 -8.33
CA GLY A 26 -1.83 13.70 -9.27
C GLY A 26 -2.79 14.51 -10.15
N ARG A 27 -4.11 14.30 -10.04
CA ARG A 27 -5.18 15.01 -10.79
C ARG A 27 -5.97 15.99 -9.92
N GLY A 28 -5.47 16.31 -8.73
CA GLY A 28 -6.12 17.23 -7.79
C GLY A 28 -7.09 16.56 -6.82
N ASN A 29 -7.02 15.24 -6.67
CA ASN A 29 -7.85 14.53 -5.70
C ASN A 29 -7.01 13.80 -4.66
N ILE A 30 -7.63 13.58 -3.50
CA ILE A 30 -7.17 12.65 -2.47
C ILE A 30 -8.11 11.44 -2.47
N TRP A 31 -7.54 10.27 -2.69
CA TRP A 31 -8.24 9.00 -2.48
C TRP A 31 -7.96 8.49 -1.08
N PHE A 32 -8.98 7.90 -0.43
CA PHE A 32 -8.84 7.36 0.91
C PHE A 32 -9.66 6.10 1.12
N THR A 33 -9.19 5.25 2.02
CA THR A 33 -9.91 4.06 2.47
C THR A 33 -10.61 4.36 3.80
N ALA A 34 -11.83 3.85 3.96
CA ALA A 34 -12.62 3.95 5.18
C ALA A 34 -13.04 2.54 5.62
N GLN A 35 -12.25 1.97 6.55
CA GLN A 35 -12.34 0.55 6.92
C GLN A 35 -13.66 0.17 7.55
N GLY A 36 -14.09 0.96 8.55
CA GLY A 36 -15.27 0.67 9.36
C GLY A 36 -16.57 0.70 8.57
N SER A 37 -16.65 1.58 7.57
CA SER A 37 -17.84 1.75 6.71
C SER A 37 -17.78 0.97 5.41
N ASN A 38 -16.71 0.22 5.13
CA ASN A 38 -16.50 -0.51 3.87
C ASN A 38 -16.64 0.42 2.65
N ARG A 39 -15.96 1.57 2.69
CA ARG A 39 -15.96 2.57 1.62
C ARG A 39 -14.54 2.92 1.16
N VAL A 40 -14.46 3.33 -0.09
CA VAL A 40 -13.33 4.07 -0.64
C VAL A 40 -13.87 5.43 -1.08
N GLY A 41 -13.17 6.50 -0.74
CA GLY A 41 -13.59 7.84 -1.06
C GLY A 41 -12.59 8.56 -1.96
N ARG A 42 -13.12 9.50 -2.76
CA ARG A 42 -12.37 10.50 -3.52
C ARG A 42 -12.79 11.88 -3.04
N LEU A 43 -11.86 12.66 -2.56
CA LEU A 43 -12.05 14.08 -2.23
C LEU A 43 -11.44 14.93 -3.35
N ASN A 44 -12.24 15.74 -4.02
CA ASN A 44 -11.74 16.79 -4.90
C ASN A 44 -11.18 17.94 -4.05
N MET A 45 -9.92 18.29 -4.24
CA MET A 45 -9.23 19.29 -3.41
C MET A 45 -9.64 20.74 -3.72
N GLU A 46 -10.22 20.99 -4.90
CA GLU A 46 -10.70 22.31 -5.31
C GLU A 46 -12.13 22.55 -4.81
N THR A 47 -13.08 21.64 -5.12
CA THR A 47 -14.49 21.78 -4.76
C THR A 47 -14.81 21.31 -3.35
N LEU A 48 -13.96 20.45 -2.77
CA LEU A 48 -14.10 19.74 -1.50
C LEU A 48 -15.28 18.75 -1.47
N GLU A 49 -15.76 18.38 -2.63
CA GLU A 49 -16.77 17.33 -2.78
C GLU A 49 -16.15 15.95 -2.53
N VAL A 50 -16.91 15.10 -1.86
CA VAL A 50 -16.52 13.72 -1.55
C VAL A 50 -17.46 12.77 -2.29
N GLU A 51 -16.86 11.90 -3.08
CA GLU A 51 -17.55 10.77 -3.72
C GLU A 51 -17.12 9.46 -3.05
N LEU A 52 -18.07 8.54 -2.87
CA LEU A 52 -17.85 7.27 -2.19
C LEU A 52 -18.23 6.10 -3.08
N VAL A 53 -17.44 5.04 -3.02
CA VAL A 53 -17.75 3.75 -3.64
C VAL A 53 -17.63 2.63 -2.61
N GLN A 54 -18.49 1.63 -2.71
CA GLN A 54 -18.38 0.40 -1.97
C GLN A 54 -17.49 -0.58 -2.77
N PRO A 55 -16.28 -0.91 -2.30
CA PRO A 55 -15.33 -1.68 -3.11
C PRO A 55 -15.65 -3.17 -3.18
N TYR A 56 -16.58 -3.68 -2.35
CA TYR A 56 -17.01 -5.07 -2.33
C TYR A 56 -18.35 -5.22 -1.60
N ASP A 57 -19.19 -6.19 -2.02
CA ASP A 57 -20.55 -6.36 -1.49
C ASP A 57 -20.60 -6.84 -0.03
N GLN A 58 -19.52 -7.51 0.43
CA GLN A 58 -19.36 -7.96 1.81
C GLN A 58 -18.38 -7.04 2.57
N PRO A 59 -18.41 -7.01 3.91
CA PRO A 59 -17.43 -6.26 4.68
C PRO A 59 -16.00 -6.71 4.36
N SER A 60 -15.25 -5.87 3.65
CA SER A 60 -13.94 -6.20 3.08
C SER A 60 -12.76 -5.53 3.75
N ASN A 61 -13.01 -4.52 4.59
CA ASN A 61 -11.98 -3.76 5.29
C ASN A 61 -10.96 -3.11 4.32
N PRO A 62 -11.36 -2.13 3.49
CA PRO A 62 -10.44 -1.43 2.60
C PRO A 62 -9.28 -0.82 3.40
N TYR A 63 -8.03 -1.18 3.07
CA TYR A 63 -6.87 -0.85 3.90
C TYR A 63 -5.84 0.00 3.18
N GLY A 64 -4.85 -0.63 2.53
CA GLY A 64 -3.83 0.06 1.75
C GLY A 64 -4.37 0.49 0.40
N ILE A 65 -3.94 1.64 -0.06
CA ILE A 65 -4.28 2.17 -1.38
C ILE A 65 -3.03 2.72 -2.05
N VAL A 66 -2.90 2.47 -3.35
CA VAL A 66 -1.87 3.07 -4.21
C VAL A 66 -2.53 3.56 -5.49
N ILE A 67 -1.86 4.50 -6.15
CA ILE A 67 -2.27 5.02 -7.45
C ILE A 67 -1.27 4.51 -8.49
N ASP A 68 -1.76 4.01 -9.62
CA ASP A 68 -0.91 3.64 -10.75
C ASP A 68 -0.47 4.86 -11.58
N ASP A 69 0.36 4.62 -12.60
CA ASP A 69 0.89 5.70 -13.45
C ASP A 69 -0.18 6.40 -14.28
N GLN A 70 -1.40 5.87 -14.32
CA GLN A 70 -2.54 6.45 -15.03
C GLN A 70 -3.52 7.18 -14.11
N GLY A 71 -3.20 7.23 -12.81
CA GLY A 71 -4.04 7.86 -11.79
C GLY A 71 -5.18 6.98 -11.29
N THR A 72 -5.09 5.66 -11.50
CA THR A 72 -6.13 4.71 -11.07
C THR A 72 -5.82 4.19 -9.67
N PRO A 73 -6.77 4.22 -8.72
CA PRO A 73 -6.58 3.67 -7.39
C PRO A 73 -6.74 2.15 -7.35
N TRP A 74 -5.81 1.52 -6.63
CA TRP A 74 -5.80 0.10 -6.30
C TRP A 74 -5.84 -0.07 -4.79
N VAL A 75 -6.79 -0.86 -4.29
CA VAL A 75 -7.12 -0.96 -2.87
C VAL A 75 -7.03 -2.39 -2.38
N ALA A 76 -6.25 -2.63 -1.33
CA ALA A 76 -6.20 -3.91 -0.65
C ALA A 76 -7.46 -4.09 0.21
N LEU A 77 -8.25 -5.13 -0.06
CA LEU A 77 -9.41 -5.53 0.72
C LEU A 77 -8.97 -6.59 1.74
N LEU A 78 -8.59 -6.14 2.92
CA LEU A 78 -7.86 -6.92 3.94
C LEU A 78 -8.53 -8.23 4.36
N ARG A 79 -9.85 -8.34 4.25
CA ARG A 79 -10.61 -9.50 4.78
C ARG A 79 -10.94 -10.57 3.77
N VAL A 80 -10.75 -10.32 2.48
CA VAL A 80 -11.38 -11.14 1.42
C VAL A 80 -10.41 -11.66 0.35
N GLY A 81 -9.09 -11.45 0.52
CA GLY A 81 -8.07 -11.91 -0.43
C GLY A 81 -8.24 -11.31 -1.83
N ILE A 82 -8.71 -10.07 -1.89
CA ILE A 82 -8.98 -9.34 -3.13
C ILE A 82 -8.26 -7.98 -3.11
N ILE A 83 -7.83 -7.55 -4.27
CA ILE A 83 -7.44 -6.16 -4.54
C ILE A 83 -8.47 -5.58 -5.50
N ALA A 84 -9.04 -4.42 -5.15
CA ALA A 84 -9.99 -3.69 -5.96
C ALA A 84 -9.27 -2.62 -6.77
N LYS A 85 -9.55 -2.56 -8.08
CA LYS A 85 -9.22 -1.45 -8.97
C LYS A 85 -10.48 -0.60 -9.12
N ILE A 86 -10.37 0.70 -8.95
CA ILE A 86 -11.49 1.63 -9.10
C ILE A 86 -11.23 2.52 -10.30
N ASP A 87 -12.15 2.54 -11.25
CA ASP A 87 -12.09 3.47 -12.37
C ASP A 87 -12.37 4.89 -11.84
N PRO A 88 -11.45 5.86 -12.02
CA PRO A 88 -11.61 7.18 -11.43
C PRO A 88 -12.70 8.03 -12.08
N ASP A 89 -13.12 7.70 -13.31
CA ASP A 89 -14.11 8.48 -14.06
C ASP A 89 -15.53 7.96 -13.82
N THR A 90 -15.70 6.65 -13.65
CA THR A 90 -17.00 6.00 -13.51
C THR A 90 -17.28 5.45 -12.12
N MET A 91 -16.28 5.43 -11.24
CA MET A 91 -16.33 4.80 -9.90
C MET A 91 -16.66 3.29 -9.94
N THR A 92 -16.53 2.65 -11.10
CA THR A 92 -16.73 1.20 -11.23
C THR A 92 -15.56 0.43 -10.64
N VAL A 93 -15.86 -0.74 -10.06
CA VAL A 93 -14.88 -1.57 -9.34
C VAL A 93 -14.61 -2.86 -10.10
N THR A 94 -13.32 -3.16 -10.33
CA THR A 94 -12.85 -4.44 -10.86
C THR A 94 -12.06 -5.17 -9.78
N HIS A 95 -12.26 -6.48 -9.64
CA HIS A 95 -11.65 -7.29 -8.61
C HIS A 95 -10.53 -8.18 -9.15
N PHE A 96 -9.41 -8.20 -8.45
CA PHE A 96 -8.27 -9.09 -8.69
C PHE A 96 -8.06 -10.00 -7.48
N ARG A 97 -8.14 -11.31 -7.68
CA ARG A 97 -7.88 -12.27 -6.62
C ARG A 97 -6.39 -12.35 -6.33
N GLN A 98 -6.05 -12.44 -5.06
CA GLN A 98 -4.71 -12.80 -4.60
C GLN A 98 -4.50 -14.30 -4.73
N GLY A 99 -3.31 -14.80 -4.41
CA GLY A 99 -2.98 -16.22 -4.56
C GLY A 99 -3.84 -17.18 -3.75
N ASP A 100 -4.48 -16.67 -2.68
CA ASP A 100 -5.38 -17.47 -1.83
C ASP A 100 -6.51 -16.61 -1.26
N ALA A 101 -7.67 -17.20 -1.02
CA ALA A 101 -8.82 -16.51 -0.43
C ALA A 101 -8.60 -16.08 1.03
N SER A 102 -7.66 -16.71 1.74
CA SER A 102 -7.26 -16.34 3.09
C SER A 102 -6.22 -15.21 3.14
N SER A 103 -5.73 -14.75 1.98
CA SER A 103 -4.75 -13.67 1.88
C SER A 103 -5.24 -12.39 2.56
N ARG A 104 -4.32 -11.70 3.25
CA ARG A 104 -4.61 -10.49 4.00
C ARG A 104 -3.55 -9.43 3.72
N SER A 105 -3.71 -8.72 2.61
CA SER A 105 -2.76 -7.67 2.23
C SER A 105 -3.05 -6.36 2.94
N ARG A 106 -1.98 -5.74 3.49
CA ARG A 106 -2.09 -4.45 4.15
C ARG A 106 -1.65 -3.29 3.28
N ARG A 107 -0.51 -3.39 2.64
CA ARG A 107 0.06 -2.33 1.79
C ARG A 107 0.35 -2.86 0.41
N LEU A 108 0.35 -1.95 -0.54
CA LEU A 108 0.56 -2.21 -1.96
C LEU A 108 1.71 -1.36 -2.48
N ALA A 109 2.34 -1.79 -3.58
CA ALA A 109 3.24 -0.97 -4.38
C ALA A 109 2.97 -1.21 -5.86
N TRP A 110 3.18 -0.17 -6.67
CA TRP A 110 3.07 -0.22 -8.12
C TRP A 110 4.45 -0.01 -8.74
N THR A 111 4.91 -0.91 -9.60
CA THR A 111 6.20 -0.81 -10.30
C THR A 111 6.01 -0.33 -11.73
N LYS A 112 7.07 0.28 -12.32
CA LYS A 112 7.02 0.90 -13.66
C LYS A 112 6.72 -0.10 -14.80
N ASP A 113 6.94 -1.38 -14.56
CA ASP A 113 6.57 -2.46 -15.47
C ASP A 113 5.07 -2.80 -15.44
N GLY A 114 4.27 -2.03 -14.71
CA GLY A 114 2.83 -2.21 -14.60
C GLY A 114 2.40 -3.34 -13.67
N MET A 115 3.28 -3.81 -12.79
CA MET A 115 2.96 -4.86 -11.83
C MET A 115 2.50 -4.29 -10.50
N LEU A 116 1.48 -4.93 -9.92
CA LEU A 116 0.99 -4.62 -8.58
C LEU A 116 1.56 -5.62 -7.58
N TRP A 117 2.19 -5.10 -6.52
CA TRP A 117 2.81 -5.89 -5.46
C TRP A 117 2.04 -5.78 -4.16
N TYR A 118 1.99 -6.87 -3.38
CA TYR A 118 1.34 -6.91 -2.07
C TYR A 118 2.12 -7.79 -1.08
N GLY A 119 2.03 -7.45 0.21
CA GLY A 119 2.51 -8.28 1.30
C GLY A 119 1.35 -9.00 1.97
N ASP A 120 1.32 -10.32 1.95
CA ASP A 120 0.28 -11.13 2.60
C ASP A 120 0.66 -11.43 4.05
N GLU A 121 0.06 -10.69 4.96
CA GLU A 121 0.29 -10.83 6.40
C GLU A 121 -0.10 -12.22 6.93
N ALA A 122 -1.17 -12.81 6.40
CA ALA A 122 -1.71 -14.06 6.92
C ALA A 122 -0.84 -15.28 6.58
N ARG A 123 -0.25 -15.29 5.38
CA ARG A 123 0.50 -16.44 4.86
C ARG A 123 2.02 -16.21 4.82
N GLY A 124 2.48 -14.98 5.11
CA GLY A 124 3.90 -14.64 5.01
C GLY A 124 4.42 -14.66 3.58
N MET A 125 3.64 -14.16 2.62
CA MET A 125 4.02 -14.13 1.21
C MET A 125 4.25 -12.70 0.73
N LEU A 126 5.20 -12.53 -0.18
CA LEU A 126 5.26 -11.39 -1.09
C LEU A 126 4.59 -11.82 -2.39
N GLY A 127 3.57 -11.09 -2.83
CA GLY A 127 2.83 -11.41 -4.04
C GLY A 127 2.91 -10.32 -5.09
N ARG A 128 2.78 -10.73 -6.36
CA ARG A 128 2.70 -9.86 -7.53
C ARG A 128 1.50 -10.25 -8.38
N ILE A 129 0.73 -9.27 -8.82
CA ILE A 129 -0.36 -9.43 -9.80
C ILE A 129 0.05 -8.72 -11.09
N ASN A 130 -0.15 -9.37 -12.22
CA ASN A 130 -0.16 -8.74 -13.53
C ASN A 130 -1.59 -8.27 -13.84
N PRO A 131 -1.90 -6.97 -13.83
CA PRO A 131 -3.26 -6.48 -14.05
C PRO A 131 -3.83 -6.76 -15.44
N ALA A 132 -2.96 -6.93 -16.43
CA ALA A 132 -3.40 -7.21 -17.80
C ALA A 132 -3.89 -8.65 -18.01
N THR A 133 -3.32 -9.60 -17.27
CA THR A 133 -3.63 -11.03 -17.42
C THR A 133 -4.33 -11.64 -16.21
N GLY A 134 -4.27 -10.99 -15.05
CA GLY A 134 -4.72 -11.54 -13.77
C GLY A 134 -3.75 -12.59 -13.18
N GLU A 135 -2.59 -12.82 -13.82
CA GLU A 135 -1.60 -13.77 -13.31
C GLU A 135 -1.05 -13.33 -11.95
N VAL A 136 -1.00 -14.27 -11.01
CA VAL A 136 -0.44 -14.08 -9.67
C VAL A 136 0.82 -14.91 -9.51
N ARG A 137 1.88 -14.30 -8.96
CA ARG A 137 3.08 -15.01 -8.49
C ARG A 137 3.34 -14.63 -7.04
N GLU A 138 3.80 -15.61 -6.28
CA GLU A 138 4.07 -15.42 -4.85
C GLU A 138 5.42 -16.05 -4.45
N TRP A 139 6.08 -15.41 -3.51
CA TRP A 139 7.34 -15.85 -2.90
C TRP A 139 7.18 -15.91 -1.39
N GLN A 140 7.58 -17.03 -0.78
CA GLN A 140 7.64 -17.11 0.68
C GLN A 140 8.67 -16.11 1.17
N VAL A 141 8.26 -15.20 2.07
CA VAL A 141 9.21 -14.22 2.64
C VAL A 141 10.21 -14.88 3.58
N PRO A 142 11.40 -14.29 3.82
CA PRO A 142 12.49 -14.94 4.58
C PRO A 142 12.11 -15.40 5.99
N GLY A 143 11.21 -14.69 6.66
CA GLY A 143 10.73 -15.08 7.99
C GLY A 143 9.65 -16.18 7.99
N GLY A 144 9.28 -16.71 6.83
CA GLY A 144 8.30 -17.78 6.69
C GLY A 144 6.85 -17.36 6.97
N PRO A 145 5.93 -18.33 7.16
CA PRO A 145 4.49 -18.06 7.31
C PRO A 145 4.11 -17.12 8.46
N GLY A 146 4.94 -17.09 9.52
CA GLY A 146 4.72 -16.23 10.69
C GLY A 146 5.32 -14.82 10.56
N ALA A 147 5.94 -14.47 9.44
CA ALA A 147 6.68 -13.23 9.27
C ALA A 147 5.81 -11.98 9.23
N ARG A 148 4.56 -12.09 8.81
CA ARG A 148 3.57 -11.01 8.79
C ARG A 148 4.05 -9.77 8.03
N PRO A 149 4.24 -9.84 6.69
CA PRO A 149 4.57 -8.68 5.85
C PRO A 149 3.55 -7.56 6.03
N TYR A 150 4.02 -6.31 6.25
CA TYR A 150 3.11 -5.20 6.54
C TYR A 150 3.36 -3.96 5.69
N ALA A 151 4.32 -3.11 6.07
CA ALA A 151 4.72 -1.97 5.24
C ALA A 151 5.29 -2.49 3.93
N LEU A 152 4.94 -1.85 2.82
CA LEU A 152 5.44 -2.22 1.51
C LEU A 152 5.54 -0.98 0.64
N THR A 153 6.65 -0.82 -0.06
CA THR A 153 6.90 0.24 -1.02
C THR A 153 7.98 -0.19 -2.01
N LYS A 154 8.32 0.67 -2.97
CA LYS A 154 9.42 0.44 -3.91
C LYS A 154 10.48 1.54 -3.80
N ASP A 155 11.68 1.26 -4.27
CA ASP A 155 12.75 2.24 -4.43
C ASP A 155 12.84 2.78 -5.88
N GLY A 156 13.84 3.62 -6.14
CA GLY A 156 14.07 4.23 -7.45
C GLY A 156 14.45 3.25 -8.57
N LEU A 157 14.87 2.03 -8.23
CA LEU A 157 15.17 0.93 -9.15
C LEU A 157 14.02 -0.07 -9.30
N ASP A 158 12.83 0.25 -8.76
CA ASP A 158 11.65 -0.62 -8.70
C ASP A 158 11.86 -1.92 -7.91
N ARG A 159 12.85 -1.95 -6.98
CA ARG A 159 12.98 -3.05 -6.04
C ARG A 159 11.95 -2.89 -4.92
N ILE A 160 11.39 -4.00 -4.48
CA ILE A 160 10.35 -4.01 -3.45
C ILE A 160 11.00 -4.05 -2.07
N TRP A 161 10.54 -3.17 -1.19
CA TRP A 161 10.93 -3.13 0.20
C TRP A 161 9.70 -3.33 1.07
N PHE A 162 9.81 -4.20 2.05
CA PHE A 162 8.71 -4.48 2.98
C PHE A 162 9.23 -4.78 4.39
N SER A 163 8.36 -4.62 5.37
CA SER A 163 8.65 -5.01 6.74
C SER A 163 8.07 -6.38 7.05
N GLU A 164 8.82 -7.22 7.75
CA GLU A 164 8.30 -8.34 8.51
C GLU A 164 8.02 -7.88 9.94
N THR A 165 6.80 -8.14 10.44
CA THR A 165 6.34 -7.68 11.76
C THR A 165 6.04 -8.83 12.72
N GLY A 166 6.42 -10.04 12.34
CA GLY A 166 6.35 -11.24 13.16
C GLY A 166 7.36 -11.25 14.34
N PRO A 167 7.71 -12.41 14.85
CA PRO A 167 8.64 -12.52 15.98
C PRO A 167 9.99 -11.86 15.70
N GLU A 168 10.53 -12.06 14.50
CA GLU A 168 11.74 -11.38 14.00
C GLU A 168 11.34 -10.19 13.16
N LYS A 169 11.53 -8.99 13.71
CA LYS A 169 11.21 -7.75 12.99
C LYS A 169 12.35 -7.37 12.08
N ARG A 170 12.09 -7.29 10.79
CA ARG A 170 13.08 -6.99 9.75
C ARG A 170 12.54 -6.05 8.70
N LEU A 171 13.42 -5.28 8.11
CA LEU A 171 13.23 -4.64 6.81
C LEU A 171 13.86 -5.55 5.75
N VAL A 172 13.09 -5.90 4.74
CA VAL A 172 13.46 -6.84 3.68
C VAL A 172 13.41 -6.17 2.33
N GLY A 173 14.44 -6.39 1.50
CA GLY A 173 14.51 -5.97 0.11
C GLY A 173 14.40 -7.17 -0.83
N PHE A 174 13.59 -7.04 -1.88
CA PHE A 174 13.39 -8.03 -2.94
C PHE A 174 13.63 -7.38 -4.31
N ASP A 175 14.42 -8.03 -5.15
CA ASP A 175 14.66 -7.59 -6.52
C ASP A 175 13.76 -8.36 -7.49
N PRO A 176 12.76 -7.71 -8.13
CA PRO A 176 11.86 -8.34 -9.09
C PRO A 176 12.55 -8.92 -10.33
N LYS A 177 13.74 -8.41 -10.70
CA LYS A 177 14.48 -8.86 -11.89
C LYS A 177 15.17 -10.19 -11.67
N THR A 178 15.73 -10.37 -10.49
CA THR A 178 16.45 -11.61 -10.12
C THR A 178 15.58 -12.57 -9.32
N GLU A 179 14.43 -12.10 -8.84
CA GLU A 179 13.51 -12.80 -7.93
C GLU A 179 14.21 -13.26 -6.63
N GLN A 180 15.14 -12.44 -6.13
CA GLN A 180 15.91 -12.74 -4.93
C GLN A 180 15.66 -11.71 -3.82
N PHE A 181 15.61 -12.19 -2.58
CA PHE A 181 15.70 -11.36 -1.40
C PHE A 181 17.17 -10.95 -1.19
N PHE A 182 17.48 -9.66 -1.28
CA PHE A 182 18.87 -9.16 -1.26
C PHE A 182 19.23 -8.42 0.04
N ALA A 183 18.25 -8.05 0.84
CA ALA A 183 18.46 -7.35 2.11
C ALA A 183 17.53 -7.92 3.18
N MET A 184 18.07 -8.13 4.38
CA MET A 184 17.35 -8.59 5.57
C MET A 184 17.98 -7.91 6.78
N THR A 185 17.45 -6.75 7.15
CA THR A 185 18.00 -5.91 8.22
C THR A 185 17.11 -5.96 9.45
N PRO A 186 17.58 -6.44 10.61
CA PRO A 186 16.84 -6.38 11.85
C PRO A 186 16.48 -4.94 12.22
N VAL A 187 15.27 -4.73 12.72
CA VAL A 187 14.80 -3.41 13.15
C VAL A 187 14.18 -3.50 14.55
N SER A 188 14.31 -2.42 15.32
CA SER A 188 13.61 -2.30 16.60
C SER A 188 12.20 -1.80 16.37
N GLY A 189 11.19 -2.57 16.80
CA GLY A 189 9.78 -2.22 16.66
C GLY A 189 9.17 -2.60 15.31
N THR A 190 7.90 -2.32 15.17
CA THR A 190 7.07 -2.64 14.01
C THR A 190 7.05 -1.48 13.04
N ILE A 191 7.41 -1.72 11.79
CA ILE A 191 7.25 -0.74 10.69
C ILE A 191 5.91 -0.98 10.01
N ARG A 192 5.02 0.01 10.03
CA ARG A 192 3.68 -0.08 9.41
C ARG A 192 3.53 0.76 8.15
N HIS A 193 4.43 1.70 7.96
CA HIS A 193 4.50 2.55 6.77
C HIS A 193 5.94 2.95 6.47
N MET A 194 6.25 3.09 5.19
CA MET A 194 7.55 3.53 4.69
C MET A 194 7.35 4.52 3.55
N PHE A 195 8.29 5.40 3.42
CA PHE A 195 8.33 6.38 2.34
C PHE A 195 9.71 6.38 1.66
N PHE A 196 9.72 6.25 0.35
CA PHE A 196 10.93 6.40 -0.45
C PHE A 196 11.08 7.85 -0.91
N ASP A 197 12.16 8.49 -0.48
CA ASP A 197 12.53 9.83 -0.94
C ASP A 197 13.36 9.72 -2.21
N ALA A 198 12.74 9.99 -3.36
CA ALA A 198 13.41 9.92 -4.66
C ALA A 198 14.54 10.96 -4.84
N LYS A 199 14.56 12.04 -4.05
CA LYS A 199 15.61 13.06 -4.12
C LYS A 199 16.91 12.59 -3.47
N THR A 200 16.80 11.81 -2.39
CA THR A 200 17.96 11.35 -1.62
C THR A 200 18.27 9.87 -1.81
N GLY A 201 17.39 9.10 -2.47
CA GLY A 201 17.51 7.66 -2.59
C GLY A 201 17.35 6.91 -1.26
N ALA A 202 16.81 7.58 -0.26
CA ALA A 202 16.64 7.01 1.07
C ALA A 202 15.22 6.52 1.31
N MET A 203 15.11 5.41 2.02
CA MET A 203 13.86 4.93 2.60
C MET A 203 13.74 5.42 4.04
N TRP A 204 12.61 6.02 4.38
CA TRP A 204 12.29 6.51 5.72
C TRP A 204 11.13 5.74 6.31
N PHE A 205 11.17 5.47 7.61
CA PHE A 205 10.10 4.79 8.33
C PHE A 205 10.07 5.14 9.81
N GLY A 206 8.88 5.03 10.41
CA GLY A 206 8.71 5.08 11.87
C GLY A 206 8.45 3.69 12.44
N THR A 207 8.80 3.49 13.71
CA THR A 207 8.51 2.26 14.43
C THR A 207 7.71 2.52 15.71
N ASP A 208 6.99 1.51 16.20
CA ASP A 208 6.29 1.57 17.49
C ASP A 208 7.24 1.48 18.70
N ALA A 209 8.55 1.42 18.47
CA ALA A 209 9.58 1.57 19.51
C ALA A 209 10.13 3.00 19.62
N ASN A 210 9.37 4.01 19.18
CA ASN A 210 9.71 5.45 19.22
C ASN A 210 10.97 5.82 18.42
N ASN A 211 11.24 5.13 17.30
CA ASN A 211 12.38 5.41 16.43
C ASN A 211 11.93 5.88 15.06
N LEU A 212 12.73 6.79 14.47
CA LEU A 212 12.77 7.03 13.04
C LEU A 212 13.97 6.28 12.46
N GLY A 213 13.71 5.53 11.40
CA GLY A 213 14.74 4.82 10.65
C GLY A 213 14.96 5.42 9.26
N ARG A 214 16.20 5.37 8.82
CA ARG A 214 16.61 5.74 7.46
C ARG A 214 17.53 4.67 6.91
N ILE A 215 17.29 4.23 5.70
CA ILE A 215 18.17 3.33 4.98
C ILE A 215 18.51 3.93 3.60
N ASP A 216 19.77 3.88 3.21
CA ASP A 216 20.19 4.18 1.85
C ASP A 216 19.93 2.95 0.98
N THR A 217 19.05 3.08 0.00
CA THR A 217 18.71 1.96 -0.88
C THR A 217 19.74 1.74 -1.99
N GLY A 218 20.70 2.64 -2.17
CA GLY A 218 21.66 2.62 -3.27
C GLY A 218 21.02 2.85 -4.64
N SER A 219 19.81 3.43 -4.70
CA SER A 219 19.07 3.64 -5.94
C SER A 219 19.42 4.94 -6.68
N LEU A 220 20.27 5.79 -6.09
CA LEU A 220 20.84 7.00 -6.71
C LEU A 220 22.32 6.77 -7.03
N ARG A 221 22.65 5.85 -7.93
CA ARG A 221 24.01 5.72 -8.47
C ARG A 221 24.03 6.07 -9.95
#